data_de211977c3eac6168c2c9f34f3023ed1
#
_entry.id   de211977c3eac6168c2c9f34f3023ed1
#
_cell.length_a   1.000
_cell.length_b   1.000
_cell.length_c   1.000
_cell.angle_alpha   90.00
_cell.angle_beta   90.00
_cell.angle_gamma   90.00
#
_symmetry.space_group_name_H-M   'P 1'
#
loop_
_entity.id
_entity.type
_entity.pdbx_description
1 polymer ?
#
loop_
_entity_poly.entity_id
_entity_poly.type
_entity_poly.pdbx_seq_one_letter_code
_entity_poly.pdbx_strand_id
1 'polypeptide(L)'
;LASDLNGGANGEDIEALLATNGLSDLLVEKTATIGEKLSVRRFAKVTGDAVASYIHGGGRIGVLVAADGASNDAIKEALTNVAMQIAAMSPEYLSKDCISDDELAKMKSITIDSSLNKPESLPKPILKNLFDKAVNDKLFSDEDLAAYEEQKNNKFLFNFLSDKAVETLVELAMASKADIVANKIFAGAVDGRMKKQLKEVCLLEQAFVRSDLYDGDVAGYIADVAKKLGASIKATGFIRYAKGEGIEKKEENYAEEIAKMTGNK
;
A
#
# COMPACT_ATOMS: atom_id res chain seq x y z
N LEU A 1 -3.66 -7.13 -27.49
CA LEU A 1 -4.37 -8.29 -26.89
C LEU A 1 -5.48 -7.87 -25.91
N ALA A 2 -5.31 -6.78 -25.16
CA ALA A 2 -6.36 -6.31 -24.21
C ALA A 2 -7.57 -5.67 -24.93
N SER A 3 -7.41 -5.13 -26.12
CA SER A 3 -8.47 -4.49 -26.88
C SER A 3 -9.46 -5.46 -27.54
N ASP A 4 -9.07 -6.72 -27.72
CA ASP A 4 -9.87 -7.71 -28.44
C ASP A 4 -10.73 -8.61 -27.56
N LEU A 5 -10.66 -8.46 -26.23
CA LEU A 5 -11.42 -9.23 -25.26
C LEU A 5 -12.87 -8.78 -25.16
N ASN A 6 -13.60 -8.82 -26.28
CA ASN A 6 -15.03 -8.45 -26.34
C ASN A 6 -15.98 -9.50 -25.77
N GLY A 7 -15.46 -10.57 -25.18
CA GLY A 7 -16.20 -11.75 -24.81
C GLY A 7 -16.86 -11.76 -23.42
N GLY A 8 -16.95 -10.65 -22.71
CA GLY A 8 -17.66 -10.62 -21.40
C GLY A 8 -17.00 -11.46 -20.29
N ALA A 9 -15.81 -12.04 -20.51
CA ALA A 9 -15.07 -12.76 -19.49
C ALA A 9 -14.55 -11.80 -18.43
N ASN A 10 -14.84 -12.09 -17.16
CA ASN A 10 -14.32 -11.34 -16.02
C ASN A 10 -13.05 -12.02 -15.49
N GLY A 11 -12.21 -11.30 -14.77
CA GLY A 11 -10.83 -11.62 -14.39
C GLY A 11 -10.51 -12.98 -13.77
N GLU A 12 -11.49 -13.84 -13.54
CA GLU A 12 -11.35 -15.16 -12.92
C GLU A 12 -11.70 -16.32 -13.86
N ASP A 13 -12.44 -16.09 -14.96
CA ASP A 13 -12.80 -17.12 -15.92
C ASP A 13 -11.71 -17.27 -16.99
N ILE A 14 -10.64 -17.97 -16.63
CA ILE A 14 -9.49 -18.23 -17.52
C ILE A 14 -9.89 -19.12 -18.71
N GLU A 15 -10.83 -20.06 -18.53
CA GLU A 15 -11.26 -20.95 -19.60
C GLU A 15 -12.00 -20.16 -20.67
N ALA A 16 -12.95 -19.30 -20.29
CA ALA A 16 -13.64 -18.43 -21.22
C ALA A 16 -12.66 -17.47 -21.93
N LEU A 17 -11.67 -16.91 -21.20
CA LEU A 17 -10.62 -16.09 -21.80
C LEU A 17 -9.85 -16.87 -22.88
N LEU A 18 -9.36 -18.07 -22.58
CA LEU A 18 -8.56 -18.88 -23.49
C LEU A 18 -9.34 -19.35 -24.72
N ALA A 19 -10.66 -19.48 -24.59
CA ALA A 19 -11.54 -19.81 -25.73
C ALA A 19 -11.71 -18.64 -26.71
N THR A 20 -11.27 -17.42 -26.36
CA THR A 20 -11.45 -16.23 -27.22
C THR A 20 -10.23 -15.99 -28.10
N ASN A 21 -10.46 -15.54 -29.36
CA ASN A 21 -9.48 -14.97 -30.25
C ASN A 21 -8.16 -15.77 -30.43
N GLY A 22 -8.19 -17.10 -30.34
CA GLY A 22 -7.00 -17.95 -30.55
C GLY A 22 -5.96 -17.83 -29.41
N LEU A 23 -6.34 -17.35 -28.22
CA LEU A 23 -5.42 -17.21 -27.09
C LEU A 23 -4.89 -18.56 -26.62
N SER A 24 -5.69 -19.64 -26.72
CA SER A 24 -5.25 -20.98 -26.40
C SER A 24 -4.09 -21.43 -27.34
N ASP A 25 -4.25 -21.20 -28.64
CA ASP A 25 -3.22 -21.56 -29.64
C ASP A 25 -1.95 -20.73 -29.44
N LEU A 26 -2.12 -19.43 -29.14
CA LEU A 26 -0.99 -18.54 -28.82
C LEU A 26 -0.24 -19.01 -27.56
N LEU A 27 -0.96 -19.49 -26.55
CA LEU A 27 -0.34 -19.99 -25.31
C LEU A 27 0.47 -21.27 -25.60
N VAL A 28 -0.06 -22.16 -26.44
CA VAL A 28 0.65 -23.37 -26.89
C VAL A 28 1.89 -23.01 -27.69
N GLU A 29 1.78 -22.10 -28.65
CA GLU A 29 2.93 -21.63 -29.46
C GLU A 29 4.04 -21.04 -28.57
N LYS A 30 3.67 -20.17 -27.60
CA LYS A 30 4.64 -19.56 -26.70
C LYS A 30 5.29 -20.61 -25.77
N THR A 31 4.51 -21.55 -25.26
CA THR A 31 5.01 -22.67 -24.46
C THR A 31 6.05 -23.50 -25.26
N ALA A 32 5.77 -23.81 -26.53
CA ALA A 32 6.69 -24.54 -27.40
C ALA A 32 7.97 -23.71 -27.71
N THR A 33 7.83 -22.40 -27.92
CA THR A 33 8.96 -21.51 -28.23
C THR A 33 9.90 -21.32 -27.05
N ILE A 34 9.36 -21.18 -25.83
CA ILE A 34 10.12 -20.92 -24.61
C ILE A 34 10.66 -22.24 -24.01
N GLY A 35 9.99 -23.35 -24.25
CA GLY A 35 10.35 -24.66 -23.70
C GLY A 35 9.91 -24.88 -22.26
N GLU A 36 9.10 -23.99 -21.70
CA GLU A 36 8.56 -24.07 -20.35
C GLU A 36 7.05 -24.04 -20.39
N LYS A 37 6.38 -24.74 -19.46
CA LYS A 37 4.93 -24.73 -19.34
C LYS A 37 4.45 -23.34 -18.89
N LEU A 38 3.76 -22.64 -19.78
CA LEU A 38 3.12 -21.38 -19.52
C LEU A 38 1.66 -21.59 -19.10
N SER A 39 1.17 -20.74 -18.21
CA SER A 39 -0.24 -20.67 -17.86
C SER A 39 -0.69 -19.23 -17.65
N VAL A 40 -1.94 -18.92 -17.96
CA VAL A 40 -2.58 -17.65 -17.58
C VAL A 40 -3.17 -17.83 -16.18
N ARG A 41 -2.69 -17.06 -15.22
CA ARG A 41 -3.13 -17.15 -13.83
C ARG A 41 -4.30 -16.20 -13.53
N ARG A 42 -4.26 -15.01 -14.09
CA ARG A 42 -5.27 -13.98 -13.92
C ARG A 42 -5.24 -13.00 -15.09
N PHE A 43 -6.33 -12.34 -15.32
CA PHE A 43 -6.44 -11.23 -16.26
C PHE A 43 -7.37 -10.15 -15.70
N ALA A 44 -7.33 -8.97 -16.30
CA ALA A 44 -8.25 -7.91 -15.97
C ALA A 44 -8.60 -7.10 -17.21
N LYS A 45 -9.81 -6.55 -17.21
CA LYS A 45 -10.32 -5.64 -18.22
C LYS A 45 -10.78 -4.36 -17.53
N VAL A 46 -10.37 -3.22 -18.05
CA VAL A 46 -10.90 -1.91 -17.68
C VAL A 46 -11.65 -1.32 -18.86
N THR A 47 -12.71 -0.59 -18.58
CA THR A 47 -13.54 0.10 -19.56
C THR A 47 -13.70 1.56 -19.14
N GLY A 48 -13.81 2.45 -20.10
CA GLY A 48 -14.01 3.88 -19.90
C GLY A 48 -13.95 4.60 -21.25
N ASP A 49 -14.31 5.86 -21.30
CA ASP A 49 -14.21 6.67 -22.52
C ASP A 49 -12.76 6.85 -22.98
N ALA A 50 -11.83 6.87 -22.04
CA ALA A 50 -10.40 6.82 -22.29
C ALA A 50 -9.73 5.75 -21.41
N VAL A 51 -8.84 4.97 -22.02
CA VAL A 51 -8.03 3.94 -21.34
C VAL A 51 -6.57 4.12 -21.77
N ALA A 52 -5.66 4.03 -20.80
CA ALA A 52 -4.23 3.97 -21.07
C ALA A 52 -3.59 2.75 -20.41
N SER A 53 -2.49 2.27 -21.00
CA SER A 53 -1.69 1.18 -20.48
C SER A 53 -0.23 1.61 -20.34
N TYR A 54 0.44 1.06 -19.34
CA TYR A 54 1.87 1.29 -19.15
C TYR A 54 2.57 0.01 -18.70
N ILE A 55 3.68 -0.31 -19.35
CA ILE A 55 4.53 -1.45 -19.01
C ILE A 55 5.87 -0.92 -18.51
N HIS A 56 6.21 -1.26 -17.29
CA HIS A 56 7.44 -0.83 -16.63
C HIS A 56 8.46 -1.95 -16.48
N GLY A 57 9.74 -1.59 -16.58
CA GLY A 57 10.86 -2.48 -16.26
C GLY A 57 10.91 -3.76 -17.11
N GLY A 58 10.62 -3.68 -18.41
CA GLY A 58 10.64 -4.83 -19.32
C GLY A 58 9.58 -5.88 -18.99
N GLY A 59 8.40 -5.45 -18.57
CA GLY A 59 7.29 -6.35 -18.24
C GLY A 59 7.22 -6.75 -16.76
N ARG A 60 7.98 -6.09 -15.89
CA ARG A 60 7.92 -6.39 -14.45
C ARG A 60 6.66 -5.86 -13.80
N ILE A 61 6.14 -4.72 -14.28
CA ILE A 61 4.88 -4.12 -13.81
C ILE A 61 4.05 -3.77 -15.02
N GLY A 62 2.78 -4.17 -15.03
CA GLY A 62 1.79 -3.77 -16.01
C GLY A 62 0.68 -2.99 -15.33
N VAL A 63 0.28 -1.86 -15.93
CA VAL A 63 -0.78 -0.99 -15.43
C VAL A 63 -1.79 -0.71 -16.52
N LEU A 64 -3.06 -0.74 -16.17
CA LEU A 64 -4.18 -0.19 -16.94
C LEU A 64 -4.87 0.87 -16.09
N VAL A 65 -5.26 1.99 -16.72
CA VAL A 65 -6.05 3.02 -16.06
C VAL A 65 -7.17 3.47 -17.00
N ALA A 66 -8.36 3.69 -16.43
CA ALA A 66 -9.54 4.12 -17.16
C ALA A 66 -10.06 5.46 -16.62
N ALA A 67 -10.66 6.23 -17.49
CA ALA A 67 -11.37 7.46 -17.16
C ALA A 67 -12.61 7.62 -18.04
N ASP A 68 -13.62 8.29 -17.49
CA ASP A 68 -14.82 8.73 -18.20
C ASP A 68 -14.76 10.22 -18.47
N GLY A 69 -15.55 10.67 -19.47
CA GLY A 69 -15.80 12.06 -19.84
C GLY A 69 -15.37 12.39 -21.26
N ALA A 70 -14.11 12.40 -21.58
CA ALA A 70 -13.63 12.67 -22.94
C ALA A 70 -12.46 11.77 -23.31
N SER A 71 -12.23 11.61 -24.62
CA SER A 71 -11.14 10.79 -25.15
C SER A 71 -10.48 11.48 -26.33
N ASN A 72 -9.19 11.77 -26.19
CA ASN A 72 -8.29 12.22 -27.25
C ASN A 72 -6.85 11.84 -26.87
N ASP A 73 -5.90 12.08 -27.76
CA ASP A 73 -4.50 11.66 -27.54
C ASP A 73 -3.85 12.37 -26.33
N ALA A 74 -4.18 13.63 -26.08
CA ALA A 74 -3.66 14.37 -24.92
C ALA A 74 -4.20 13.79 -23.59
N ILE A 75 -5.45 13.35 -23.55
CA ILE A 75 -6.04 12.68 -22.39
C ILE A 75 -5.39 11.31 -22.19
N LYS A 76 -5.17 10.56 -23.26
CA LYS A 76 -4.48 9.25 -23.15
C LYS A 76 -3.03 9.41 -22.69
N GLU A 77 -2.34 10.47 -23.11
CA GLU A 77 -1.00 10.80 -22.60
C GLU A 77 -1.05 11.12 -21.11
N ALA A 78 -2.00 11.95 -20.68
CA ALA A 78 -2.19 12.25 -19.27
C ALA A 78 -2.48 11.00 -18.43
N LEU A 79 -3.34 10.11 -18.92
CA LEU A 79 -3.60 8.82 -18.26
C LEU A 79 -2.37 7.90 -18.26
N THR A 80 -1.51 7.98 -19.27
CA THR A 80 -0.23 7.26 -19.28
C THR A 80 0.69 7.77 -18.17
N ASN A 81 0.74 9.09 -17.93
CA ASN A 81 1.48 9.64 -16.79
C ASN A 81 0.89 9.18 -15.44
N VAL A 82 -0.45 9.08 -15.33
CA VAL A 82 -1.10 8.48 -14.17
C VAL A 82 -0.75 6.98 -14.03
N ALA A 83 -0.67 6.23 -15.14
CA ALA A 83 -0.25 4.83 -15.11
C ALA A 83 1.21 4.67 -14.65
N MET A 84 2.10 5.61 -15.00
CA MET A 84 3.47 5.67 -14.46
C MET A 84 3.47 5.92 -12.96
N GLN A 85 2.62 6.82 -12.46
CA GLN A 85 2.41 7.05 -11.02
C GLN A 85 2.00 5.74 -10.31
N ILE A 86 1.02 5.04 -10.86
CA ILE A 86 0.53 3.76 -10.29
C ILE A 86 1.65 2.72 -10.25
N ALA A 87 2.47 2.63 -11.30
CA ALA A 87 3.60 1.72 -11.35
C ALA A 87 4.65 2.04 -10.26
N ALA A 88 4.92 3.33 -10.04
CA ALA A 88 5.94 3.80 -9.09
C ALA A 88 5.47 3.73 -7.63
N MET A 89 4.25 4.19 -7.34
CA MET A 89 3.77 4.40 -5.98
C MET A 89 2.88 3.27 -5.44
N SER A 90 2.46 2.34 -6.32
CA SER A 90 1.67 1.15 -5.93
C SER A 90 0.44 1.46 -5.08
N PRO A 91 -0.46 2.38 -5.48
CA PRO A 91 -1.67 2.65 -4.73
C PRO A 91 -2.56 1.40 -4.65
N GLU A 92 -3.33 1.30 -3.58
CA GLU A 92 -4.29 0.20 -3.35
C GLU A 92 -5.71 0.59 -3.77
N TYR A 93 -6.05 1.87 -3.61
CA TYR A 93 -7.39 2.41 -3.88
C TYR A 93 -7.32 3.56 -4.89
N LEU A 94 -8.40 3.78 -5.63
CA LEU A 94 -8.50 4.94 -6.51
C LEU A 94 -8.56 6.24 -5.70
N SER A 95 -9.44 6.29 -4.70
CA SER A 95 -9.61 7.41 -3.76
C SER A 95 -10.07 6.90 -2.41
N LYS A 96 -10.06 7.76 -1.40
CA LYS A 96 -10.60 7.47 -0.06
C LYS A 96 -12.07 7.07 -0.10
N ASP A 97 -12.84 7.56 -1.07
CA ASP A 97 -14.27 7.26 -1.20
C ASP A 97 -14.53 5.83 -1.71
N CYS A 98 -13.48 5.15 -2.20
CA CYS A 98 -13.51 3.73 -2.59
C CYS A 98 -13.23 2.77 -1.43
N ILE A 99 -12.90 3.28 -0.25
CA ILE A 99 -12.61 2.47 0.94
C ILE A 99 -13.90 2.36 1.75
N SER A 100 -14.31 1.13 2.09
CA SER A 100 -15.49 0.90 2.91
C SER A 100 -15.30 1.42 4.35
N ASP A 101 -16.40 1.75 5.02
CA ASP A 101 -16.37 2.19 6.42
C ASP A 101 -15.72 1.12 7.34
N ASP A 102 -15.95 -0.15 7.06
CA ASP A 102 -15.36 -1.28 7.80
C ASP A 102 -13.84 -1.33 7.63
N GLU A 103 -13.34 -1.11 6.42
CA GLU A 103 -11.89 -1.05 6.14
C GLU A 103 -11.25 0.17 6.80
N LEU A 104 -11.91 1.35 6.73
CA LEU A 104 -11.44 2.55 7.42
C LEU A 104 -11.40 2.34 8.94
N ALA A 105 -12.41 1.71 9.51
CA ALA A 105 -12.45 1.36 10.94
C ALA A 105 -11.33 0.39 11.31
N LYS A 106 -11.08 -0.63 10.47
CA LYS A 106 -9.97 -1.57 10.66
C LYS A 106 -8.60 -0.89 10.57
N MET A 107 -8.39 -0.04 9.58
CA MET A 107 -7.15 0.76 9.44
C MET A 107 -6.93 1.64 10.67
N LYS A 108 -8.00 2.28 11.17
CA LYS A 108 -7.94 3.11 12.38
C LYS A 108 -7.60 2.27 13.61
N SER A 109 -8.20 1.09 13.77
CA SER A 109 -7.87 0.17 14.87
C SER A 109 -6.40 -0.25 14.84
N ILE A 110 -5.89 -0.65 13.67
CA ILE A 110 -4.48 -1.02 13.48
C ILE A 110 -3.55 0.16 13.82
N THR A 111 -3.92 1.37 13.39
CA THR A 111 -3.14 2.59 13.68
C THR A 111 -3.11 2.90 15.19
N ILE A 112 -4.23 2.71 15.88
CA ILE A 112 -4.31 2.84 17.35
C ILE A 112 -3.39 1.81 18.01
N ASP A 113 -3.54 0.53 17.67
CA ASP A 113 -2.77 -0.57 18.29
C ASP A 113 -1.27 -0.42 18.02
N SER A 114 -0.89 -0.09 16.80
CA SER A 114 0.50 0.22 16.45
C SER A 114 1.05 1.40 17.25
N SER A 115 0.21 2.40 17.55
CA SER A 115 0.62 3.56 18.34
C SER A 115 0.83 3.22 19.81
N LEU A 116 -0.02 2.36 20.38
CA LEU A 116 0.08 1.91 21.76
C LEU A 116 1.27 0.98 21.97
N ASN A 117 1.58 0.15 20.96
CA ASN A 117 2.75 -0.73 20.97
C ASN A 117 4.09 0.00 20.72
N LYS A 118 4.06 1.31 20.47
CA LYS A 118 5.24 2.16 20.29
C LYS A 118 5.11 3.41 21.17
N PRO A 119 5.34 3.31 22.50
CA PRO A 119 5.12 4.41 23.45
C PRO A 119 5.85 5.70 23.06
N GLU A 120 7.04 5.60 22.44
CA GLU A 120 7.81 6.74 21.94
C GLU A 120 7.06 7.56 20.88
N SER A 121 6.06 6.97 20.25
CA SER A 121 5.23 7.60 19.23
C SER A 121 3.99 8.31 19.79
N LEU A 122 3.71 8.15 21.09
CA LEU A 122 2.57 8.75 21.76
C LEU A 122 2.76 10.27 21.97
N PRO A 123 1.66 11.04 22.00
CA PRO A 123 1.73 12.43 22.37
C PRO A 123 2.35 12.62 23.75
N LYS A 124 3.21 13.64 23.92
CA LYS A 124 3.93 13.90 25.16
C LYS A 124 3.08 13.88 26.44
N PRO A 125 1.86 14.47 26.49
CA PRO A 125 1.05 14.43 27.71
C PRO A 125 0.63 13.01 28.10
N ILE A 126 0.33 12.16 27.11
CA ILE A 126 -0.07 10.77 27.34
C ILE A 126 1.14 9.96 27.81
N LEU A 127 2.26 10.13 27.10
CA LEU A 127 3.52 9.47 27.46
C LEU A 127 3.93 9.84 28.89
N LYS A 128 3.82 11.12 29.27
CA LYS A 128 4.11 11.57 30.65
C LYS A 128 3.23 10.84 31.67
N ASN A 129 1.93 10.71 31.42
CA ASN A 129 1.02 10.01 32.33
C ASN A 129 1.40 8.53 32.50
N LEU A 130 1.89 7.87 31.42
CA LEU A 130 2.37 6.48 31.50
C LEU A 130 3.64 6.38 32.33
N PHE A 131 4.58 7.30 32.19
CA PHE A 131 5.78 7.37 33.02
C PHE A 131 5.42 7.64 34.48
N ASP A 132 4.58 8.64 34.75
CA ASP A 132 4.13 8.96 36.11
C ASP A 132 3.49 7.72 36.77
N LYS A 133 2.69 6.97 36.03
CA LYS A 133 2.07 5.72 36.52
C LYS A 133 3.12 4.64 36.79
N ALA A 134 4.06 4.40 35.85
CA ALA A 134 5.13 3.43 36.02
C ALA A 134 6.01 3.72 37.26
N VAL A 135 6.31 4.99 37.51
CA VAL A 135 7.06 5.45 38.68
C VAL A 135 6.27 5.25 39.97
N ASN A 136 4.99 5.71 40.01
CA ASN A 136 4.14 5.64 41.19
C ASN A 136 3.86 4.17 41.61
N ASP A 137 3.66 3.30 40.61
CA ASP A 137 3.37 1.89 40.82
C ASP A 137 4.66 1.06 41.01
N LYS A 138 5.85 1.70 41.02
CA LYS A 138 7.19 1.09 41.18
C LYS A 138 7.47 -0.05 40.20
N LEU A 139 7.10 0.18 38.94
CA LEU A 139 7.25 -0.82 37.87
C LEU A 139 8.61 -0.76 37.17
N PHE A 140 9.36 0.34 37.35
CA PHE A 140 10.73 0.48 36.83
C PHE A 140 11.77 -0.04 37.81
N SER A 141 12.89 -0.54 37.26
CA SER A 141 14.09 -0.79 38.04
C SER A 141 14.70 0.54 38.55
N ASP A 142 15.57 0.46 39.56
CA ASP A 142 16.28 1.64 40.06
C ASP A 142 17.12 2.30 38.96
N GLU A 143 17.68 1.51 38.05
CA GLU A 143 18.48 1.96 36.91
C GLU A 143 17.59 2.71 35.88
N ASP A 144 16.42 2.15 35.52
CA ASP A 144 15.48 2.80 34.60
C ASP A 144 14.88 4.07 35.17
N LEU A 145 14.60 4.06 36.51
CA LEU A 145 14.12 5.24 37.19
C LEU A 145 15.16 6.36 37.16
N ALA A 146 16.44 6.05 37.45
CA ALA A 146 17.53 7.00 37.38
C ALA A 146 17.72 7.55 35.96
N ALA A 147 17.69 6.65 34.96
CA ALA A 147 17.77 7.02 33.55
C ALA A 147 16.60 7.94 33.14
N TYR A 148 15.37 7.63 33.56
CA TYR A 148 14.20 8.49 33.31
C TYR A 148 14.38 9.87 33.94
N GLU A 149 14.73 9.96 35.21
CA GLU A 149 14.89 11.25 35.92
C GLU A 149 15.98 12.13 35.28
N GLU A 150 17.09 11.54 34.85
CA GLU A 150 18.16 12.25 34.17
C GLU A 150 17.78 12.68 32.76
N GLN A 151 17.10 11.81 32.00
CA GLN A 151 16.88 11.96 30.55
C GLN A 151 15.45 12.38 30.17
N LYS A 152 14.55 12.69 31.13
CA LYS A 152 13.12 12.97 30.87
C LYS A 152 12.83 14.09 29.87
N ASN A 153 13.78 15.00 29.66
CA ASN A 153 13.67 16.06 28.67
C ASN A 153 14.44 15.75 27.37
N ASN A 154 15.13 14.61 27.29
CA ASN A 154 15.89 14.20 26.13
C ASN A 154 14.94 13.68 25.04
N LYS A 155 15.14 14.13 23.79
CA LYS A 155 14.42 13.65 22.63
C LYS A 155 14.57 12.12 22.40
N PHE A 156 15.68 11.58 22.85
CA PHE A 156 16.07 10.17 22.68
C PHE A 156 15.97 9.38 23.98
N LEU A 157 15.09 9.78 24.91
CA LEU A 157 14.87 9.13 26.20
C LEU A 157 14.82 7.59 26.12
N PHE A 158 14.10 7.07 25.14
CA PHE A 158 13.91 5.62 24.98
C PHE A 158 15.23 4.85 24.71
N ASN A 159 16.28 5.50 24.24
CA ASN A 159 17.60 4.86 24.05
C ASN A 159 18.33 4.60 25.38
N PHE A 160 17.86 5.18 26.48
CA PHE A 160 18.45 5.04 27.81
C PHE A 160 17.65 4.12 28.73
N LEU A 161 16.50 3.63 28.27
CA LEU A 161 15.64 2.71 29.01
C LEU A 161 15.95 1.28 28.61
N SER A 162 15.77 0.34 29.56
CA SER A 162 15.83 -1.08 29.26
C SER A 162 14.62 -1.53 28.43
N ASP A 163 14.78 -2.64 27.71
CA ASP A 163 13.67 -3.27 26.96
C ASP A 163 12.48 -3.55 27.88
N LYS A 164 12.75 -3.97 29.12
CA LYS A 164 11.73 -4.23 30.13
C LYS A 164 10.94 -2.97 30.53
N ALA A 165 11.61 -1.83 30.65
CA ALA A 165 10.92 -0.57 30.93
C ALA A 165 10.04 -0.14 29.76
N VAL A 166 10.49 -0.36 28.53
CA VAL A 166 9.68 -0.10 27.31
C VAL A 166 8.48 -1.05 27.26
N GLU A 167 8.66 -2.35 27.51
CA GLU A 167 7.56 -3.34 27.61
C GLU A 167 6.54 -2.92 28.68
N THR A 168 6.99 -2.48 29.85
CA THR A 168 6.12 -1.98 30.92
C THR A 168 5.26 -0.80 30.44
N LEU A 169 5.86 0.14 29.69
CA LEU A 169 5.10 1.27 29.11
C LEU A 169 4.08 0.82 28.07
N VAL A 170 4.40 -0.19 27.27
CA VAL A 170 3.46 -0.81 26.31
C VAL A 170 2.29 -1.46 27.07
N GLU A 171 2.56 -2.25 28.09
CA GLU A 171 1.53 -2.88 28.91
C GLU A 171 0.60 -1.85 29.57
N LEU A 172 1.16 -0.77 30.12
CA LEU A 172 0.39 0.33 30.70
C LEU A 172 -0.46 1.06 29.65
N ALA A 173 0.10 1.28 28.46
CA ALA A 173 -0.63 1.90 27.34
C ALA A 173 -1.80 1.01 26.90
N MET A 174 -1.58 -0.29 26.76
CA MET A 174 -2.62 -1.25 26.39
C MET A 174 -3.69 -1.39 27.49
N ALA A 175 -3.31 -1.43 28.75
CA ALA A 175 -4.24 -1.47 29.89
C ALA A 175 -5.09 -0.20 29.98
N SER A 176 -4.54 0.94 29.57
CA SER A 176 -5.24 2.24 29.56
C SER A 176 -5.82 2.62 28.18
N LYS A 177 -5.93 1.65 27.26
CA LYS A 177 -6.36 1.88 25.85
C LYS A 177 -7.66 2.69 25.75
N ALA A 178 -8.67 2.36 26.54
CA ALA A 178 -9.97 3.06 26.50
C ALA A 178 -9.83 4.54 26.80
N ASP A 179 -9.08 4.90 27.84
CA ASP A 179 -8.85 6.28 28.26
C ASP A 179 -7.98 7.04 27.26
N ILE A 180 -6.95 6.38 26.74
CA ILE A 180 -6.05 6.96 25.73
C ILE A 180 -6.82 7.26 24.44
N VAL A 181 -7.65 6.33 23.96
CA VAL A 181 -8.45 6.51 22.73
C VAL A 181 -9.50 7.62 22.91
N ALA A 182 -10.06 7.79 24.11
CA ALA A 182 -10.98 8.89 24.42
C ALA A 182 -10.28 10.25 24.50
N ASN A 183 -8.96 10.30 24.60
CA ASN A 183 -8.20 11.55 24.71
C ASN A 183 -8.14 12.26 23.36
N LYS A 184 -8.58 13.54 23.33
CA LYS A 184 -8.64 14.37 22.10
C LYS A 184 -7.28 14.55 21.41
N ILE A 185 -6.18 14.62 22.17
CA ILE A 185 -4.83 14.80 21.61
C ILE A 185 -4.42 13.53 20.89
N PHE A 186 -4.69 12.35 21.47
CA PHE A 186 -4.43 11.07 20.83
C PHE A 186 -5.30 10.87 19.59
N ALA A 187 -6.59 11.13 19.68
CA ALA A 187 -7.50 11.05 18.55
C ALA A 187 -7.02 11.91 17.38
N GLY A 188 -6.61 13.16 17.64
CA GLY A 188 -6.02 14.03 16.62
C GLY A 188 -4.72 13.50 16.02
N ALA A 189 -3.87 12.85 16.83
CA ALA A 189 -2.64 12.21 16.33
C ALA A 189 -2.95 10.99 15.45
N VAL A 190 -3.93 10.16 15.83
CA VAL A 190 -4.43 9.02 15.02
C VAL A 190 -5.01 9.52 13.71
N ASP A 191 -5.88 10.53 13.72
CA ASP A 191 -6.47 11.11 12.52
C ASP A 191 -5.40 11.70 11.58
N GLY A 192 -4.34 12.32 12.14
CA GLY A 192 -3.20 12.79 11.35
C GLY A 192 -2.43 11.64 10.67
N ARG A 193 -2.22 10.52 11.37
CA ARG A 193 -1.60 9.32 10.81
C ARG A 193 -2.47 8.66 9.73
N MET A 194 -3.77 8.56 9.99
CA MET A 194 -4.74 8.06 9.00
C MET A 194 -4.73 8.90 7.73
N LYS A 195 -4.75 10.25 7.85
CA LYS A 195 -4.64 11.13 6.68
C LYS A 195 -3.36 10.91 5.89
N LYS A 196 -2.23 10.69 6.57
CA LYS A 196 -0.96 10.39 5.90
C LYS A 196 -1.03 9.05 5.17
N GLN A 197 -1.54 8.01 5.82
CA GLN A 197 -1.70 6.68 5.24
C GLN A 197 -2.62 6.71 4.02
N LEU A 198 -3.75 7.40 4.08
CA LEU A 198 -4.67 7.55 2.94
C LEU A 198 -3.99 8.24 1.75
N LYS A 199 -3.11 9.23 2.00
CA LYS A 199 -2.30 9.86 0.94
C LYS A 199 -1.26 8.91 0.31
N GLU A 200 -0.89 7.85 0.99
CA GLU A 200 0.05 6.86 0.46
C GLU A 200 -0.68 5.77 -0.34
N VAL A 201 -1.86 5.33 0.13
CA VAL A 201 -2.58 4.20 -0.49
C VAL A 201 -3.64 4.59 -1.52
N CYS A 202 -4.12 5.85 -1.52
CA CYS A 202 -5.13 6.32 -2.46
C CYS A 202 -4.48 7.09 -3.61
N LEU A 203 -4.65 6.61 -4.84
CA LEU A 203 -4.04 7.17 -6.05
C LEU A 203 -4.28 8.68 -6.19
N LEU A 204 -5.54 9.12 -6.08
CA LEU A 204 -5.92 10.51 -6.33
C LEU A 204 -5.37 11.48 -5.27
N GLU A 205 -5.08 11.01 -4.06
CA GLU A 205 -4.51 11.76 -2.95
C GLU A 205 -2.97 11.72 -2.91
N GLN A 206 -2.33 10.86 -3.71
CA GLN A 206 -0.85 10.79 -3.77
C GLN A 206 -0.28 12.07 -4.39
N ALA A 207 0.87 12.51 -3.86
CA ALA A 207 1.67 13.53 -4.55
C ALA A 207 2.10 13.01 -5.92
N PHE A 208 1.90 13.84 -6.97
CA PHE A 208 2.20 13.43 -8.33
C PHE A 208 3.71 13.38 -8.57
N VAL A 209 4.23 12.22 -9.00
CA VAL A 209 5.68 11.99 -9.15
C VAL A 209 6.32 12.84 -10.24
N ARG A 210 5.56 13.26 -11.26
CA ARG A 210 6.02 14.13 -12.34
C ARG A 210 5.79 15.59 -11.97
N SER A 211 6.51 16.07 -10.95
CA SER A 211 6.45 17.48 -10.51
C SER A 211 6.86 18.48 -11.59
N ASP A 212 7.57 18.03 -12.62
CA ASP A 212 7.87 18.79 -13.84
C ASP A 212 6.62 19.10 -14.67
N LEU A 213 5.57 18.29 -14.60
CA LEU A 213 4.30 18.50 -15.30
C LEU A 213 3.27 19.20 -14.40
N TYR A 214 3.23 18.88 -13.12
CA TYR A 214 2.29 19.41 -12.15
C TYR A 214 2.80 19.25 -10.71
N ASP A 215 2.84 20.35 -9.96
CA ASP A 215 3.20 20.35 -8.54
C ASP A 215 1.92 20.29 -7.70
N GLY A 216 1.57 19.08 -7.25
CA GLY A 216 0.37 18.79 -6.49
C GLY A 216 0.09 17.30 -6.41
N ASP A 217 -1.17 16.95 -6.21
CA ASP A 217 -1.62 15.56 -6.18
C ASP A 217 -2.14 15.09 -7.56
N VAL A 218 -2.37 13.78 -7.68
CA VAL A 218 -2.85 13.16 -8.93
C VAL A 218 -4.22 13.71 -9.34
N ALA A 219 -5.13 13.94 -8.38
CA ALA A 219 -6.44 14.52 -8.67
C ALA A 219 -6.30 15.92 -9.28
N GLY A 220 -5.42 16.75 -8.71
CA GLY A 220 -5.10 18.07 -9.20
C GLY A 220 -4.49 18.04 -10.60
N TYR A 221 -3.57 17.10 -10.87
CA TYR A 221 -3.01 16.91 -12.21
C TYR A 221 -4.11 16.60 -13.26
N ILE A 222 -5.00 15.64 -12.96
CA ILE A 222 -6.12 15.29 -13.86
C ILE A 222 -7.03 16.49 -14.08
N ALA A 223 -7.35 17.24 -13.02
CA ALA A 223 -8.19 18.45 -13.12
C ALA A 223 -7.53 19.57 -13.93
N ASP A 224 -6.22 19.76 -13.81
CA ASP A 224 -5.45 20.74 -14.59
C ASP A 224 -5.46 20.39 -16.09
N VAL A 225 -5.24 19.12 -16.43
CA VAL A 225 -5.33 18.64 -17.82
C VAL A 225 -6.75 18.83 -18.37
N ALA A 226 -7.78 18.45 -17.60
CA ALA A 226 -9.18 18.63 -17.97
C ALA A 226 -9.48 20.10 -18.27
N LYS A 227 -9.03 21.01 -17.40
CA LYS A 227 -9.20 22.48 -17.59
C LYS A 227 -8.49 22.99 -18.84
N LYS A 228 -7.24 22.58 -19.07
CA LYS A 228 -6.45 22.99 -20.24
C LYS A 228 -7.09 22.57 -21.58
N LEU A 229 -7.75 21.40 -21.57
CA LEU A 229 -8.40 20.85 -22.75
C LEU A 229 -9.88 21.26 -22.88
N GLY A 230 -10.45 21.99 -21.91
CA GLY A 230 -11.87 22.30 -21.88
C GLY A 230 -12.76 21.06 -21.82
N ALA A 231 -12.28 19.98 -21.18
CA ALA A 231 -12.90 18.66 -21.14
C ALA A 231 -13.24 18.26 -19.69
N SER A 232 -14.09 17.22 -19.55
CA SER A 232 -14.29 16.53 -18.28
C SER A 232 -13.48 15.24 -18.30
N ILE A 233 -12.72 14.98 -17.27
CA ILE A 233 -11.95 13.75 -17.10
C ILE A 233 -12.12 13.28 -15.66
N LYS A 234 -12.62 12.06 -15.49
CA LYS A 234 -12.77 11.42 -14.16
C LYS A 234 -12.15 10.03 -14.21
N ALA A 235 -11.07 9.83 -13.48
CA ALA A 235 -10.51 8.49 -13.30
C ALA A 235 -11.56 7.59 -12.63
N THR A 236 -11.78 6.42 -13.21
CA THR A 236 -12.82 5.46 -12.76
C THR A 236 -12.26 4.20 -12.15
N GLY A 237 -11.00 3.86 -12.48
CA GLY A 237 -10.34 2.70 -11.93
C GLY A 237 -8.98 2.44 -12.56
N PHE A 238 -8.26 1.53 -11.93
CA PHE A 238 -6.98 1.05 -12.44
C PHE A 238 -6.76 -0.41 -12.05
N ILE A 239 -5.86 -1.06 -12.79
CA ILE A 239 -5.33 -2.39 -12.46
C ILE A 239 -3.81 -2.30 -12.50
N ARG A 240 -3.17 -2.90 -11.53
CA ARG A 240 -1.71 -3.05 -11.45
C ARG A 240 -1.35 -4.50 -11.20
N TYR A 241 -0.50 -5.06 -12.04
CA TYR A 241 0.11 -6.37 -11.84
C TYR A 241 1.62 -6.24 -11.76
N ALA A 242 2.22 -6.88 -10.78
CA ALA A 242 3.68 -6.95 -10.65
C ALA A 242 4.17 -8.41 -10.73
N LYS A 243 5.37 -8.59 -11.31
CA LYS A 243 6.02 -9.90 -11.40
C LYS A 243 6.27 -10.46 -10.00
N GLY A 244 5.84 -11.69 -9.75
CA GLY A 244 6.00 -12.38 -8.46
C GLY A 244 4.91 -12.06 -7.44
N GLU A 245 3.98 -11.15 -7.74
CA GLU A 245 2.88 -10.80 -6.85
C GLU A 245 1.91 -11.97 -6.67
N GLY A 246 1.59 -12.32 -5.40
CA GLY A 246 0.70 -13.43 -5.05
C GLY A 246 1.25 -14.82 -5.41
N ILE A 247 2.56 -14.97 -5.62
CA ILE A 247 3.26 -16.25 -5.73
C ILE A 247 4.01 -16.46 -4.42
N GLU A 248 3.70 -17.57 -3.72
CA GLU A 248 4.51 -17.99 -2.59
C GLU A 248 5.93 -18.27 -3.09
N LYS A 249 6.91 -17.57 -2.54
CA LYS A 249 8.30 -17.92 -2.77
C LYS A 249 8.52 -19.27 -2.10
N LYS A 250 8.74 -20.32 -2.88
CA LYS A 250 9.36 -21.54 -2.34
C LYS A 250 10.71 -21.10 -1.79
N GLU A 251 10.91 -21.21 -0.49
CA GLU A 251 12.25 -21.18 0.07
C GLU A 251 12.97 -22.41 -0.49
N GLU A 252 13.73 -22.20 -1.55
CA GLU A 252 14.65 -23.19 -2.06
C GLU A 252 15.75 -23.33 -1.02
N ASN A 253 15.62 -24.34 -0.18
CA ASN A 253 16.67 -24.68 0.78
C ASN A 253 17.78 -25.39 0.00
N TYR A 254 18.61 -24.59 -0.70
CA TYR A 254 19.75 -25.08 -1.46
C TYR A 254 20.65 -26.04 -0.66
N ALA A 255 20.70 -25.88 0.67
CA ALA A 255 21.45 -26.78 1.56
C ALA A 255 20.84 -28.19 1.58
N GLU A 256 19.51 -28.32 1.60
CA GLU A 256 18.83 -29.63 1.53
C GLU A 256 18.89 -30.25 0.14
N GLU A 257 18.82 -29.47 -0.93
CA GLU A 257 18.97 -29.99 -2.29
C GLU A 257 20.40 -30.50 -2.55
N ILE A 258 21.41 -29.75 -2.12
CA ILE A 258 22.81 -30.17 -2.19
C ILE A 258 23.04 -31.43 -1.35
N ALA A 259 22.48 -31.50 -0.14
CA ALA A 259 22.57 -32.70 0.70
C ALA A 259 21.92 -33.93 0.06
N LYS A 260 20.80 -33.75 -0.64
CA LYS A 260 20.15 -34.83 -1.41
C LYS A 260 20.94 -35.23 -2.67
N MET A 261 21.60 -34.28 -3.32
CA MET A 261 22.43 -34.56 -4.53
C MET A 261 23.79 -35.18 -4.17
N THR A 262 24.37 -34.85 -3.04
CA THR A 262 25.71 -35.35 -2.62
C THR A 262 25.65 -36.66 -1.87
N GLY A 263 24.47 -37.25 -1.66
CA GLY A 263 24.34 -38.64 -1.20
C GLY A 263 24.97 -38.94 0.16
N ASN A 264 25.11 -37.93 1.03
CA ASN A 264 25.60 -38.18 2.37
C ASN A 264 24.50 -38.86 3.20
N LYS A 265 24.71 -40.18 3.38
CA LYS A 265 24.05 -41.02 4.36
C LYS A 265 24.47 -40.63 5.77
#